data_312d41bfec19a109f31c83fd640b127e
#
_entry.id   312d41bfec19a109f31c83fd640b127e
#
_cell.length_a   1.000
_cell.length_b   1.000
_cell.length_c   1.000
_cell.angle_alpha   90.00
_cell.angle_beta   90.00
_cell.angle_gamma   90.00
#
_symmetry.space_group_name_H-M   'P 1'
#
loop_
_entity.id
_entity.type
_entity.pdbx_description
1 polymer ?
#
loop_
_entity_poly.entity_id
_entity_poly.type
_entity_poly.pdbx_seq_one_letter_code
_entity_poly.pdbx_strand_id
1 'polypeptide(L)'
;LGGLIGGPFLSGMIDTTLRALRDEPGYWWHTYKRAWKQNWKQSLLPGALLGLFVGSWSWMLRAQAAAGNTSTMMWVASLAGIFVCTGFFCWLLAQVPLVDLPLPQLAKNAGLMFFGFFPRTLAAALLLAVYWGLTLLYLPFTIITLLAFGFWLPVVIALMILYPGLDKVFKLEETLSARRDAEIEERIAESQPTFHNK
;
A
#
# COMPACT_ATOMS: atom_id res chain seq x y z
N LEU A 1 19.77 0.32 -2.13
CA LEU A 1 19.35 1.21 -3.23
C LEU A 1 17.93 0.88 -3.72
N GLY A 2 17.56 -0.42 -3.90
CA GLY A 2 16.24 -0.82 -4.39
C GLY A 2 15.06 -0.30 -3.54
N GLY A 3 15.17 -0.31 -2.22
CA GLY A 3 14.12 0.18 -1.32
C GLY A 3 13.89 1.70 -1.40
N LEU A 4 14.96 2.48 -1.60
CA LEU A 4 14.86 3.94 -1.76
C LEU A 4 14.08 4.33 -3.02
N ILE A 5 14.33 3.65 -4.13
CA ILE A 5 13.62 3.88 -5.39
C ILE A 5 12.22 3.25 -5.34
N GLY A 6 12.11 2.08 -4.71
CA GLY A 6 10.84 1.33 -4.60
C GLY A 6 9.77 2.03 -3.78
N GLY A 7 10.15 2.80 -2.74
CA GLY A 7 9.20 3.52 -1.89
C GLY A 7 8.30 4.49 -2.65
N PRO A 8 8.85 5.48 -3.38
CA PRO A 8 8.05 6.38 -4.22
C PRO A 8 7.22 5.66 -5.28
N PHE A 9 7.77 4.58 -5.86
CA PHE A 9 7.08 3.76 -6.85
C PHE A 9 5.83 3.10 -6.26
N LEU A 10 5.97 2.46 -5.10
CA LEU A 10 4.86 1.86 -4.36
C LEU A 10 3.84 2.89 -3.92
N SER A 11 4.28 4.04 -3.42
CA SER A 11 3.38 5.13 -3.01
C SER A 11 2.52 5.63 -4.19
N GLY A 12 3.11 5.80 -5.37
CA GLY A 12 2.38 6.15 -6.59
C GLY A 12 1.33 5.09 -6.97
N MET A 13 1.70 3.81 -6.91
CA MET A 13 0.79 2.70 -7.17
C MET A 13 -0.37 2.66 -6.16
N ILE A 14 -0.06 2.82 -4.88
CA ILE A 14 -1.04 2.79 -3.80
C ILE A 14 -2.03 3.95 -3.95
N ASP A 15 -1.56 5.19 -4.16
CA ASP A 15 -2.44 6.35 -4.36
C ASP A 15 -3.36 6.15 -5.57
N THR A 16 -2.82 5.71 -6.69
CA THR A 16 -3.60 5.46 -7.91
C THR A 16 -4.66 4.38 -7.69
N THR A 17 -4.31 3.32 -6.98
CA THR A 17 -5.26 2.24 -6.64
C THR A 17 -6.34 2.72 -5.68
N LEU A 18 -5.97 3.47 -4.63
CA LEU A 18 -6.94 4.00 -3.68
C LEU A 18 -7.92 4.99 -4.34
N ARG A 19 -7.47 5.79 -5.30
CA ARG A 19 -8.33 6.67 -6.10
C ARG A 19 -9.26 5.88 -7.00
N ALA A 20 -8.75 4.82 -7.63
CA ALA A 20 -9.59 3.93 -8.44
C ALA A 20 -10.67 3.22 -7.60
N LEU A 21 -10.36 2.82 -6.37
CA LEU A 21 -11.34 2.22 -5.45
C LEU A 21 -12.41 3.21 -4.97
N ARG A 22 -12.15 4.51 -5.09
CA ARG A 22 -13.07 5.59 -4.72
C ARG A 22 -13.80 6.21 -5.93
N ASP A 23 -13.65 5.62 -7.11
CA ASP A 23 -14.20 6.14 -8.37
C ASP A 23 -13.82 7.62 -8.65
N GLU A 24 -12.62 8.03 -8.21
CA GLU A 24 -12.12 9.38 -8.48
C GLU A 24 -11.75 9.49 -9.97
N PRO A 25 -12.23 10.54 -10.68
CA PRO A 25 -11.93 10.73 -12.09
C PRO A 25 -10.46 11.03 -12.32
N GLY A 26 -9.89 10.46 -13.37
CA GLY A 26 -8.51 10.77 -13.78
C GLY A 26 -7.84 9.68 -14.61
N TYR A 27 -6.91 10.10 -15.48
CA TYR A 27 -6.05 9.15 -16.19
C TYR A 27 -5.02 8.56 -15.24
N TRP A 28 -4.99 7.23 -15.10
CA TRP A 28 -4.13 6.53 -14.15
C TRP A 28 -2.65 6.95 -14.24
N TRP A 29 -2.11 7.15 -15.44
CA TRP A 29 -0.72 7.53 -15.66
C TRP A 29 -0.40 8.95 -15.14
N HIS A 30 -1.31 9.88 -15.35
CA HIS A 30 -1.18 11.24 -14.85
C HIS A 30 -1.27 11.27 -13.32
N THR A 31 -2.24 10.54 -12.77
CA THR A 31 -2.43 10.38 -11.32
C THR A 31 -1.21 9.75 -10.67
N TYR A 32 -0.69 8.66 -11.25
CA TYR A 32 0.52 8.00 -10.80
C TYR A 32 1.74 8.93 -10.76
N LYS A 33 2.03 9.65 -11.85
CA LYS A 33 3.14 10.59 -11.90
C LYS A 33 3.02 11.71 -10.87
N ARG A 34 1.82 12.23 -10.67
CA ARG A 34 1.53 13.25 -9.68
C ARG A 34 1.77 12.74 -8.27
N ALA A 35 1.18 11.60 -7.92
CA ALA A 35 1.32 10.96 -6.62
C ALA A 35 2.79 10.62 -6.31
N TRP A 36 3.51 10.08 -7.29
CA TRP A 36 4.94 9.79 -7.16
C TRP A 36 5.76 11.05 -6.82
N LYS A 37 5.48 12.17 -7.52
CA LYS A 37 6.16 13.45 -7.26
C LYS A 37 5.78 14.07 -5.91
N GLN A 38 4.52 13.96 -5.50
CA GLN A 38 4.04 14.55 -4.25
C GLN A 38 4.58 13.78 -3.03
N ASN A 39 4.54 12.46 -3.08
CA ASN A 39 4.83 11.60 -1.94
C ASN A 39 6.28 11.10 -1.89
N TRP A 40 7.13 11.53 -2.83
CA TRP A 40 8.46 10.94 -2.97
C TRP A 40 9.30 11.09 -1.69
N LYS A 41 9.29 12.26 -1.03
CA LYS A 41 10.06 12.48 0.19
C LYS A 41 9.54 11.65 1.36
N GLN A 42 8.22 11.60 1.52
CA GLN A 42 7.57 10.87 2.60
C GLN A 42 7.70 9.35 2.43
N SER A 43 7.72 8.87 1.20
CA SER A 43 7.81 7.43 0.87
C SER A 43 9.24 6.88 0.86
N LEU A 44 10.28 7.74 0.79
CA LEU A 44 11.67 7.30 0.79
C LEU A 44 12.03 6.48 2.02
N LEU A 45 11.68 6.97 3.20
CA LEU A 45 12.06 6.33 4.45
C LEU A 45 11.29 5.02 4.70
N PRO A 46 9.95 4.96 4.55
CA PRO A 46 9.21 3.68 4.57
C PRO A 46 9.72 2.68 3.52
N GLY A 47 10.03 3.15 2.31
CA GLY A 47 10.59 2.31 1.25
C GLY A 47 11.98 1.79 1.58
N ALA A 48 12.85 2.61 2.16
CA ALA A 48 14.17 2.20 2.63
C ALA A 48 14.07 1.13 3.72
N LEU A 49 13.18 1.31 4.70
CA LEU A 49 12.92 0.34 5.77
C LEU A 49 12.38 -0.98 5.21
N LEU A 50 11.44 -0.93 4.26
CA LEU A 50 10.97 -2.12 3.56
C LEU A 50 12.10 -2.83 2.83
N GLY A 51 12.94 -2.09 2.11
CA GLY A 51 14.10 -2.63 1.40
C GLY A 51 15.13 -3.27 2.33
N LEU A 52 15.40 -2.65 3.47
CA LEU A 52 16.25 -3.20 4.52
C LEU A 52 15.64 -4.48 5.11
N PHE A 53 14.35 -4.47 5.39
CA PHE A 53 13.65 -5.65 5.88
C PHE A 53 13.74 -6.80 4.88
N VAL A 54 13.37 -6.60 3.62
CA VAL A 54 13.42 -7.63 2.58
C VAL A 54 14.84 -8.14 2.37
N GLY A 55 15.83 -7.25 2.35
CA GLY A 55 17.24 -7.58 2.19
C GLY A 55 17.80 -8.41 3.34
N SER A 56 17.59 -7.97 4.58
CA SER A 56 18.04 -8.67 5.78
C SER A 56 17.36 -10.04 5.94
N TRP A 57 16.08 -10.11 5.64
CA TRP A 57 15.32 -11.36 5.67
C TRP A 57 15.81 -12.36 4.63
N SER A 58 16.02 -11.90 3.40
CA SER A 58 16.56 -12.74 2.32
C SER A 58 17.94 -13.26 2.66
N TRP A 59 18.79 -12.42 3.26
CA TRP A 59 20.11 -12.82 3.73
C TRP A 59 20.02 -13.87 4.85
N MET A 60 19.15 -13.66 5.83
CA MET A 60 18.94 -14.59 6.95
C MET A 60 18.48 -15.97 6.45
N LEU A 61 17.50 -16.02 5.54
CA LEU A 61 17.02 -17.28 4.98
C LEU A 61 18.11 -18.04 4.21
N ARG A 62 18.94 -17.33 3.45
CA ARG A 62 20.10 -17.93 2.74
C ARG A 62 21.15 -18.45 3.72
N ALA A 63 21.42 -17.69 4.78
CA ALA A 63 22.37 -18.11 5.81
C ALA A 63 21.88 -19.37 6.55
N GLN A 64 20.57 -19.46 6.87
CA GLN A 64 19.97 -20.65 7.47
C GLN A 64 20.09 -21.87 6.55
N ALA A 65 19.79 -21.70 5.26
CA ALA A 65 19.90 -22.76 4.27
C ALA A 65 21.36 -23.24 4.11
N ALA A 66 22.30 -22.31 4.04
CA ALA A 66 23.75 -22.63 3.92
C ALA A 66 24.29 -23.33 5.16
N ALA A 67 23.79 -23.00 6.35
CA ALA A 67 24.20 -23.66 7.61
C ALA A 67 23.57 -25.05 7.78
N GLY A 68 22.74 -25.53 6.84
CA GLY A 68 22.04 -26.80 6.97
C GLY A 68 21.08 -26.86 8.15
N ASN A 69 20.65 -25.68 8.65
CA ASN A 69 19.82 -25.62 9.83
C ASN A 69 18.36 -25.97 9.48
N THR A 70 17.95 -27.14 9.95
CA THR A 70 16.59 -27.70 9.75
C THR A 70 15.68 -27.53 10.97
N SER A 71 16.06 -26.65 11.93
CA SER A 71 15.27 -26.42 13.13
C SER A 71 13.87 -25.86 12.77
N THR A 72 12.84 -26.65 13.06
CA THR A 72 11.44 -26.26 12.85
C THR A 72 11.11 -24.95 13.57
N MET A 73 11.65 -24.74 14.76
CA MET A 73 11.42 -23.52 15.54
C MET A 73 11.95 -22.27 14.81
N MET A 74 13.11 -22.35 14.17
CA MET A 74 13.66 -21.23 13.39
C MET A 74 12.79 -20.91 12.16
N TRP A 75 12.29 -21.93 11.47
CA TRP A 75 11.39 -21.73 10.34
C TRP A 75 10.06 -21.10 10.77
N VAL A 76 9.46 -21.58 11.85
CA VAL A 76 8.22 -20.99 12.40
C VAL A 76 8.45 -19.54 12.82
N ALA A 77 9.54 -19.23 13.52
CA ALA A 77 9.88 -17.86 13.90
C ALA A 77 10.09 -16.97 12.68
N SER A 78 10.75 -17.49 11.64
CA SER A 78 10.95 -16.78 10.38
C SER A 78 9.62 -16.47 9.68
N LEU A 79 8.73 -17.45 9.55
CA LEU A 79 7.42 -17.25 8.94
C LEU A 79 6.54 -16.26 9.74
N ALA A 80 6.54 -16.36 11.06
CA ALA A 80 5.84 -15.43 11.92
C ALA A 80 6.36 -13.99 11.76
N GLY A 81 7.68 -13.83 11.70
CA GLY A 81 8.30 -12.53 11.48
C GLY A 81 7.96 -11.93 10.11
N ILE A 82 7.99 -12.73 9.02
CA ILE A 82 7.56 -12.29 7.69
C ILE A 82 6.10 -11.80 7.75
N PHE A 83 5.23 -12.58 8.39
CA PHE A 83 3.81 -12.24 8.51
C PHE A 83 3.62 -10.90 9.23
N VAL A 84 4.21 -10.73 10.40
CA VAL A 84 4.08 -9.51 11.21
C VAL A 84 4.62 -8.29 10.44
N CYS A 85 5.80 -8.41 9.87
CA CYS A 85 6.40 -7.30 9.14
C CYS A 85 5.65 -6.98 7.85
N THR A 86 5.20 -7.98 7.09
CA THR A 86 4.40 -7.74 5.88
C THR A 86 3.10 -7.04 6.21
N GLY A 87 2.36 -7.52 7.22
CA GLY A 87 1.14 -6.87 7.66
C GLY A 87 1.36 -5.43 8.15
N PHE A 88 2.43 -5.20 8.89
CA PHE A 88 2.80 -3.85 9.35
C PHE A 88 3.11 -2.91 8.18
N PHE A 89 3.94 -3.35 7.22
CA PHE A 89 4.28 -2.55 6.04
C PHE A 89 3.09 -2.31 5.12
N CYS A 90 2.14 -3.23 5.02
CA CYS A 90 0.90 -3.00 4.29
C CYS A 90 0.14 -1.78 4.84
N TRP A 91 -0.06 -1.70 6.15
CA TRP A 91 -0.70 -0.55 6.76
C TRP A 91 0.16 0.71 6.71
N LEU A 92 1.46 0.60 6.92
CA LEU A 92 2.38 1.74 6.88
C LEU A 92 2.37 2.41 5.50
N LEU A 93 2.55 1.62 4.44
CA LEU A 93 2.62 2.14 3.07
C LEU A 93 1.27 2.65 2.56
N ALA A 94 0.16 2.01 2.94
CA ALA A 94 -1.17 2.43 2.56
C ALA A 94 -1.54 3.84 3.08
N GLN A 95 -0.96 4.27 4.19
CA GLN A 95 -1.20 5.58 4.79
C GLN A 95 -0.39 6.71 4.13
N VAL A 96 0.77 6.40 3.54
CA VAL A 96 1.68 7.41 2.97
C VAL A 96 0.98 8.36 1.99
N PRO A 97 0.17 7.90 1.02
CA PRO A 97 -0.52 8.79 0.11
C PRO A 97 -1.78 9.46 0.70
N LEU A 98 -2.26 9.01 1.86
CA LEU A 98 -3.51 9.49 2.46
C LEU A 98 -3.30 10.64 3.43
N VAL A 99 -2.17 10.62 4.16
CA VAL A 99 -1.91 11.58 5.24
C VAL A 99 -0.45 12.03 5.24
N ASP A 100 -0.25 13.33 5.42
CA ASP A 100 1.08 13.92 5.55
C ASP A 100 1.49 13.94 7.03
N LEU A 101 1.99 12.81 7.51
CA LEU A 101 2.40 12.60 8.90
C LEU A 101 3.88 12.18 8.97
N PRO A 102 4.60 12.57 10.05
CA PRO A 102 5.95 12.09 10.27
C PRO A 102 5.96 10.58 10.51
N LEU A 103 7.04 9.91 10.10
CA LEU A 103 7.18 8.45 10.17
C LEU A 103 6.82 7.82 11.52
N PRO A 104 7.20 8.39 12.69
CA PRO A 104 6.82 7.79 13.98
C PRO A 104 5.30 7.71 14.17
N GLN A 105 4.55 8.70 13.69
CA GLN A 105 3.09 8.69 13.77
C GLN A 105 2.48 7.69 12.79
N LEU A 106 2.99 7.64 11.56
CA LEU A 106 2.60 6.62 10.56
C LEU A 106 2.85 5.21 11.10
N ALA A 107 4.00 4.97 11.73
CA ALA A 107 4.34 3.67 12.32
C ALA A 107 3.41 3.32 13.50
N LYS A 108 3.12 4.28 14.38
CA LYS A 108 2.17 4.10 15.47
C LYS A 108 0.78 3.75 14.94
N ASN A 109 0.28 4.49 13.97
CA ASN A 109 -1.01 4.23 13.34
C ASN A 109 -1.03 2.86 12.64
N ALA A 110 0.03 2.50 11.92
CA ALA A 110 0.15 1.19 11.28
C ALA A 110 0.09 0.06 12.30
N GLY A 111 0.75 0.20 13.45
CA GLY A 111 0.68 -0.75 14.56
C GLY A 111 -0.74 -0.88 15.13
N LEU A 112 -1.42 0.24 15.37
CA LEU A 112 -2.81 0.23 15.86
C LEU A 112 -3.76 -0.42 14.84
N MET A 113 -3.60 -0.12 13.55
CA MET A 113 -4.41 -0.71 12.48
C MET A 113 -4.11 -2.19 12.28
N PHE A 114 -2.86 -2.61 12.45
CA PHE A 114 -2.46 -4.02 12.40
C PHE A 114 -3.28 -4.87 13.39
N PHE A 115 -3.37 -4.44 14.64
CA PHE A 115 -4.13 -5.14 15.67
C PHE A 115 -5.63 -4.86 15.59
N GLY A 116 -6.03 -3.63 15.33
CA GLY A 116 -7.44 -3.23 15.24
C GLY A 116 -8.20 -3.90 14.09
N PHE A 117 -7.51 -4.21 12.99
CA PHE A 117 -8.07 -4.89 11.82
C PHE A 117 -7.36 -6.22 11.55
N PHE A 118 -7.01 -6.96 12.59
CA PHE A 118 -6.22 -8.19 12.51
C PHE A 118 -6.71 -9.20 11.45
N PRO A 119 -8.03 -9.51 11.30
CA PRO A 119 -8.48 -10.44 10.26
C PRO A 119 -8.13 -9.97 8.84
N ARG A 120 -8.21 -8.66 8.58
CA ARG A 120 -7.83 -8.07 7.28
C ARG A 120 -6.33 -8.07 7.06
N THR A 121 -5.57 -7.77 8.11
CA THR A 121 -4.12 -7.87 8.10
C THR A 121 -3.67 -9.29 7.78
N LEU A 122 -4.30 -10.28 8.42
CA LEU A 122 -4.05 -11.71 8.15
C LEU A 122 -4.33 -12.06 6.69
N ALA A 123 -5.51 -11.66 6.17
CA ALA A 123 -5.89 -11.95 4.79
C ALA A 123 -4.94 -11.30 3.78
N ALA A 124 -4.59 -10.02 3.96
CA ALA A 124 -3.67 -9.32 3.07
C ALA A 124 -2.25 -9.91 3.12
N ALA A 125 -1.73 -10.21 4.32
CA ALA A 125 -0.41 -10.80 4.48
C ALA A 125 -0.32 -12.22 3.91
N LEU A 126 -1.35 -13.05 4.11
CA LEU A 126 -1.43 -14.38 3.51
C LEU A 126 -1.49 -14.32 1.98
N LEU A 127 -2.30 -13.41 1.43
CA LEU A 127 -2.38 -13.21 -0.01
C LEU A 127 -1.02 -12.85 -0.60
N LEU A 128 -0.30 -11.89 0.00
CA LEU A 128 1.02 -11.50 -0.45
C LEU A 128 2.04 -12.63 -0.30
N ALA A 129 1.99 -13.36 0.81
CA ALA A 129 2.88 -14.50 1.05
C ALA A 129 2.65 -15.62 0.03
N VAL A 130 1.38 -15.95 -0.27
CA VAL A 130 1.03 -16.96 -1.27
C VAL A 130 1.44 -16.50 -2.67
N TYR A 131 1.11 -15.27 -3.05
CA TYR A 131 1.48 -14.73 -4.37
C TYR A 131 3.00 -14.77 -4.60
N TRP A 132 3.77 -14.20 -3.67
CA TRP A 132 5.22 -14.15 -3.80
C TRP A 132 5.86 -15.52 -3.61
N GLY A 133 5.33 -16.34 -2.70
CA GLY A 133 5.78 -17.72 -2.50
C GLY A 133 5.63 -18.56 -3.75
N LEU A 134 4.46 -18.53 -4.38
CA LEU A 134 4.22 -19.26 -5.64
C LEU A 134 5.06 -18.69 -6.79
N THR A 135 5.18 -17.35 -6.87
CA THR A 135 6.00 -16.70 -7.90
C THR A 135 7.45 -17.14 -7.82
N LEU A 136 8.02 -17.19 -6.63
CA LEU A 136 9.41 -17.59 -6.43
C LEU A 136 9.62 -19.10 -6.59
N LEU A 137 8.65 -19.93 -6.13
CA LEU A 137 8.75 -21.38 -6.21
C LEU A 137 8.74 -21.88 -7.65
N TYR A 138 7.92 -21.26 -8.50
CA TYR A 138 7.74 -21.67 -9.89
C TYR A 138 8.52 -20.83 -10.90
N LEU A 139 9.57 -20.11 -10.47
CA LEU A 139 10.50 -19.53 -11.42
C LEU A 139 11.22 -20.65 -12.21
N PRO A 140 11.39 -20.50 -13.56
CA PRO A 140 11.16 -19.33 -14.42
C PRO A 140 9.75 -19.24 -15.05
N PHE A 141 8.84 -20.22 -14.82
CA PHE A 141 7.52 -20.26 -15.45
C PHE A 141 6.66 -19.03 -15.11
N THR A 142 6.78 -18.51 -13.90
CA THR A 142 6.03 -17.36 -13.42
C THR A 142 6.56 -16.02 -13.93
N ILE A 143 7.65 -15.99 -14.71
CA ILE A 143 8.16 -14.76 -15.33
C ILE A 143 7.09 -14.10 -16.20
N ILE A 144 6.31 -14.86 -16.93
CA ILE A 144 5.23 -14.33 -17.78
C ILE A 144 4.17 -13.64 -16.93
N THR A 145 3.77 -14.27 -15.82
CA THR A 145 2.82 -13.70 -14.87
C THR A 145 3.38 -12.43 -14.23
N LEU A 146 4.67 -12.43 -13.90
CA LEU A 146 5.36 -11.28 -13.33
C LEU A 146 5.46 -10.11 -14.31
N LEU A 147 5.66 -10.37 -15.60
CA LEU A 147 5.67 -9.36 -16.65
C LEU A 147 4.26 -8.81 -16.92
N ALA A 148 3.22 -9.67 -16.90
CA ALA A 148 1.84 -9.27 -17.18
C ALA A 148 1.20 -8.50 -16.02
N PHE A 149 1.35 -8.98 -14.79
CA PHE A 149 0.68 -8.47 -13.60
C PHE A 149 1.66 -7.83 -12.60
N GLY A 150 2.93 -8.19 -12.64
CA GLY A 150 4.02 -7.63 -11.85
C GLY A 150 3.73 -7.48 -10.37
N PHE A 151 4.12 -6.35 -9.84
CA PHE A 151 3.87 -5.95 -8.46
C PHE A 151 2.46 -5.36 -8.26
N TRP A 152 1.79 -4.98 -9.35
CA TRP A 152 0.54 -4.24 -9.27
C TRP A 152 -0.62 -5.10 -8.75
N LEU A 153 -0.82 -6.28 -9.31
CA LEU A 153 -1.95 -7.14 -8.95
C LEU A 153 -2.01 -7.46 -7.44
N PRO A 154 -0.93 -7.97 -6.80
CA PRO A 154 -0.98 -8.27 -5.37
C PRO A 154 -1.18 -7.01 -4.51
N VAL A 155 -0.66 -5.86 -4.92
CA VAL A 155 -0.86 -4.59 -4.21
C VAL A 155 -2.32 -4.16 -4.30
N VAL A 156 -2.95 -4.22 -5.48
CA VAL A 156 -4.37 -3.87 -5.66
C VAL A 156 -5.26 -4.75 -4.78
N ILE A 157 -5.08 -6.07 -4.83
CA ILE A 157 -5.93 -6.98 -4.05
C ILE A 157 -5.69 -6.79 -2.54
N ALA A 158 -4.45 -6.61 -2.10
CA ALA A 158 -4.16 -6.30 -0.70
C ALA A 158 -4.84 -5.00 -0.25
N LEU A 159 -4.79 -3.94 -1.07
CA LEU A 159 -5.47 -2.67 -0.77
C LEU A 159 -6.99 -2.82 -0.74
N MET A 160 -7.61 -3.62 -1.63
CA MET A 160 -9.04 -3.91 -1.56
C MET A 160 -9.44 -4.54 -0.22
N ILE A 161 -8.61 -5.44 0.32
CA ILE A 161 -8.84 -6.06 1.63
C ILE A 161 -8.70 -5.04 2.77
N LEU A 162 -7.72 -4.14 2.66
CA LEU A 162 -7.41 -3.14 3.70
C LEU A 162 -8.31 -1.90 3.63
N TYR A 163 -8.85 -1.58 2.44
CA TYR A 163 -9.61 -0.36 2.17
C TYR A 163 -10.73 -0.06 3.19
N PRO A 164 -11.60 -1.01 3.56
CA PRO A 164 -12.65 -0.72 4.54
C PRO A 164 -12.11 -0.39 5.95
N GLY A 165 -10.86 -0.82 6.25
CA GLY A 165 -10.17 -0.41 7.48
C GLY A 165 -9.63 1.01 7.39
N LEU A 166 -9.06 1.36 6.22
CA LEU A 166 -8.59 2.72 5.94
C LEU A 166 -9.75 3.72 5.95
N ASP A 167 -10.85 3.38 5.29
CA ASP A 167 -12.04 4.22 5.25
C ASP A 167 -12.61 4.47 6.64
N LYS A 168 -12.72 3.43 7.46
CA LYS A 168 -13.23 3.57 8.85
C LYS A 168 -12.35 4.50 9.71
N VAL A 169 -11.05 4.54 9.49
CA VAL A 169 -10.12 5.35 10.29
C VAL A 169 -10.02 6.77 9.73
N PHE A 170 -9.91 6.91 8.42
CA PHE A 170 -9.65 8.19 7.75
C PHE A 170 -10.91 8.85 7.18
N LYS A 171 -12.08 8.18 7.28
CA LYS A 171 -13.38 8.68 6.78
C LYS A 171 -13.30 9.12 5.31
N LEU A 172 -12.68 8.28 4.49
CA LEU A 172 -12.33 8.61 3.11
C LEU A 172 -13.57 8.88 2.26
N GLU A 173 -14.62 8.07 2.41
CA GLU A 173 -15.86 8.21 1.67
C GLU A 173 -16.67 9.43 2.13
N GLU A 174 -16.68 9.72 3.44
CA GLU A 174 -17.35 10.90 4.01
C GLU A 174 -16.71 12.21 3.50
N THR A 175 -15.38 12.25 3.45
CA THR A 175 -14.66 13.44 2.94
C THR A 175 -14.84 13.64 1.44
N LEU A 176 -15.01 12.54 0.68
CA LEU A 176 -15.25 12.62 -0.76
C LEU A 176 -16.68 13.03 -1.08
N SER A 177 -17.67 12.50 -0.37
CA SER A 177 -19.06 12.93 -0.55
C SER A 177 -19.21 14.41 -0.25
N ALA A 178 -18.64 14.89 0.85
CA ALA A 178 -18.67 16.30 1.20
C ALA A 178 -18.00 17.20 0.12
N ARG A 179 -16.89 16.74 -0.49
CA ARG A 179 -16.27 17.48 -1.61
C ARG A 179 -17.13 17.48 -2.86
N ARG A 180 -17.74 16.34 -3.22
CA ARG A 180 -18.66 16.26 -4.38
C ARG A 180 -19.87 17.16 -4.19
N ASP A 181 -20.44 17.17 -3.00
CA ASP A 181 -21.59 18.01 -2.68
C ASP A 181 -21.23 19.50 -2.79
N ALA A 182 -20.08 19.90 -2.27
CA ALA A 182 -19.57 21.28 -2.40
C ALA A 182 -19.32 21.69 -3.87
N GLU A 183 -18.72 20.80 -4.68
CA GLU A 183 -18.50 21.05 -6.12
C GLU A 183 -19.84 21.16 -6.90
N ILE A 184 -20.84 20.37 -6.52
CA ILE A 184 -22.17 20.44 -7.12
C ILE A 184 -22.85 21.77 -6.75
N GLU A 185 -22.78 22.17 -5.48
CA GLU A 185 -23.34 23.46 -5.03
C GLU A 185 -22.67 24.64 -5.74
N GLU A 186 -21.34 24.62 -5.90
CA GLU A 186 -20.61 25.66 -6.62
C GLU A 186 -21.05 25.74 -8.09
N ARG A 187 -21.17 24.60 -8.78
CA ARG A 187 -21.66 24.55 -10.16
C ARG A 187 -23.09 25.04 -10.29
N ILE A 188 -23.96 24.71 -9.34
CA ILE A 188 -25.34 25.22 -9.32
C ILE A 188 -25.33 26.73 -9.12
N ALA A 189 -24.52 27.24 -8.21
CA ALA A 189 -24.40 28.69 -7.97
C ALA A 189 -23.88 29.43 -9.21
N GLU A 190 -22.86 28.89 -9.89
CA GLU A 190 -22.34 29.45 -11.16
C GLU A 190 -23.36 29.39 -12.31
N SER A 191 -24.26 28.40 -12.33
CA SER A 191 -25.24 28.23 -13.38
C SER A 191 -26.50 29.11 -13.20
N GLN A 192 -26.69 29.68 -12.03
CA GLN A 192 -27.81 30.60 -11.77
C GLN A 192 -27.57 31.96 -12.46
N PRO A 193 -28.42 32.39 -13.40
CA PRO A 193 -28.25 33.67 -14.05
C PRO A 193 -28.40 34.78 -13.01
N THR A 194 -27.35 35.59 -12.88
CA THR A 194 -27.44 36.85 -12.11
C THR A 194 -28.41 37.79 -12.79
N PHE A 195 -29.65 37.77 -12.35
CA PHE A 195 -30.62 38.82 -12.74
C PHE A 195 -30.16 40.13 -12.14
N HIS A 196 -29.42 40.90 -12.90
CA HIS A 196 -29.19 42.31 -12.60
C HIS A 196 -30.51 43.01 -12.82
N ASN A 197 -31.25 43.30 -11.75
CA ASN A 197 -32.30 44.30 -11.77
C ASN A 197 -31.66 45.65 -12.07
N LYS A 198 -31.88 46.14 -13.30
CA LYS A 198 -31.69 47.55 -13.66
C LYS A 198 -32.85 48.37 -13.22
#